data_802608bbd19c546c83f0f927edb2350b
#
_entry.id   802608bbd19c546c83f0f927edb2350b
#
_cell.length_a   1.000
_cell.length_b   1.000
_cell.length_c   1.000
_cell.angle_alpha   90.00
_cell.angle_beta   90.00
_cell.angle_gamma   90.00
#
_symmetry.space_group_name_H-M   'P 1'
#
loop_
_entity.id
_entity.type
_entity.pdbx_description
1 polymer ?
#
loop_
_entity_poly.entity_id
_entity_poly.type
_entity_poly.pdbx_seq_one_letter_code
_entity_poly.pdbx_strand_id
1 'polypeptide(L)'
;YYNLGTAPSVIRQLFAYGLEQAAKVGPEKVYDYSLGNPSIPAPKKVNESIKKIVDETDSIKLHGYSMAAGFDTARDAVAKDLSNRFGLDVKGSELFFTCGAAPALVSIIKALTVNSDSEIMVVAPFFPEYRPFITANGAKMVMVPADTEAFQIHLDEVEKRITANTQGIIINSPNNPSGVVYTEETLKGLA
;
A
#
# COMPACT_ATOMS: atom_id res chain seq x y z
N TYR A 1 -12.34 -9.08 -16.44
CA TYR A 1 -12.47 -8.35 -15.16
C TYR A 1 -13.36 -9.11 -14.16
N TYR A 2 -14.55 -9.61 -14.57
CA TYR A 2 -15.43 -10.37 -13.68
C TYR A 2 -14.69 -11.54 -13.00
N ASN A 3 -13.97 -12.36 -13.77
CA ASN A 3 -13.23 -13.51 -13.25
C ASN A 3 -12.10 -13.12 -12.29
N LEU A 4 -11.46 -11.95 -12.47
CA LEU A 4 -10.49 -11.43 -11.53
C LEU A 4 -11.13 -11.01 -10.20
N GLY A 5 -12.31 -10.40 -10.25
CA GLY A 5 -13.04 -9.96 -9.06
C GLY A 5 -13.70 -11.09 -8.28
N THR A 6 -13.96 -12.22 -8.92
CA THR A 6 -14.57 -13.41 -8.28
C THR A 6 -13.57 -14.47 -7.84
N ALA A 7 -12.28 -14.33 -8.21
CA ALA A 7 -11.24 -15.23 -7.75
C ALA A 7 -11.10 -15.15 -6.21
N PRO A 8 -11.20 -16.29 -5.50
CA PRO A 8 -11.11 -16.26 -4.03
C PRO A 8 -9.71 -15.87 -3.58
N SER A 9 -9.63 -14.92 -2.66
CA SER A 9 -8.38 -14.58 -1.98
C SER A 9 -8.01 -15.65 -0.97
N VAL A 10 -6.83 -16.25 -1.10
CA VAL A 10 -6.32 -17.28 -0.17
C VAL A 10 -6.26 -16.74 1.26
N ILE A 11 -5.86 -15.49 1.44
CA ILE A 11 -5.81 -14.84 2.76
C ILE A 11 -7.20 -14.79 3.39
N ARG A 12 -8.22 -14.40 2.64
CA ARG A 12 -9.60 -14.34 3.14
C ARG A 12 -10.15 -15.73 3.46
N GLN A 13 -9.80 -16.75 2.67
CA GLN A 13 -10.19 -18.12 2.95
C GLN A 13 -9.55 -18.64 4.24
N LEU A 14 -8.25 -18.37 4.46
CA LEU A 14 -7.54 -18.74 5.68
C LEU A 14 -8.13 -18.03 6.91
N PHE A 15 -8.43 -16.73 6.79
CA PHE A 15 -9.08 -15.98 7.86
C PHE A 15 -10.47 -16.57 8.22
N ALA A 16 -11.31 -16.84 7.22
CA ALA A 16 -12.62 -17.47 7.42
C ALA A 16 -12.48 -18.84 8.08
N TYR A 17 -11.51 -19.65 7.66
CA TYR A 17 -11.20 -20.93 8.27
C TYR A 17 -10.77 -20.77 9.74
N GLY A 18 -9.93 -19.78 10.05
CA GLY A 18 -9.52 -19.45 11.42
C GLY A 18 -10.71 -19.14 12.33
N LEU A 19 -11.67 -18.32 11.86
CA LEU A 19 -12.90 -18.02 12.58
C LEU A 19 -13.76 -19.27 12.79
N GLU A 20 -13.88 -20.13 11.79
CA GLU A 20 -14.62 -21.39 11.91
C GLU A 20 -13.97 -22.33 12.94
N GLN A 21 -12.65 -22.44 12.97
CA GLN A 21 -11.94 -23.23 13.97
C GLN A 21 -12.10 -22.63 15.37
N ALA A 22 -11.99 -21.32 15.52
CA ALA A 22 -12.20 -20.65 16.81
C ALA A 22 -13.60 -20.91 17.38
N ALA A 23 -14.62 -20.96 16.53
CA ALA A 23 -15.97 -21.31 16.95
C ALA A 23 -16.12 -22.77 17.43
N LYS A 24 -15.28 -23.69 16.90
CA LYS A 24 -15.32 -25.13 17.24
C LYS A 24 -14.52 -25.47 18.51
N VAL A 25 -13.35 -24.90 18.67
CA VAL A 25 -12.37 -25.31 19.68
C VAL A 25 -12.08 -24.26 20.76
N GLY A 26 -12.61 -23.05 20.60
CA GLY A 26 -12.34 -21.88 21.42
C GLY A 26 -11.27 -20.96 20.79
N PRO A 27 -11.47 -19.63 20.87
CA PRO A 27 -10.55 -18.67 20.24
C PRO A 27 -9.14 -18.70 20.85
N GLU A 28 -9.03 -19.08 22.12
CA GLU A 28 -7.75 -19.19 22.83
C GLU A 28 -6.86 -20.36 22.35
N LYS A 29 -7.42 -21.25 21.52
CA LYS A 29 -6.72 -22.42 20.95
C LYS A 29 -6.37 -22.23 19.47
N VAL A 30 -6.70 -21.08 18.89
CA VAL A 30 -6.44 -20.79 17.48
C VAL A 30 -5.44 -19.65 17.37
N TYR A 31 -4.30 -19.94 16.77
CA TYR A 31 -3.24 -18.98 16.47
C TYR A 31 -3.37 -18.55 15.00
N ASP A 32 -4.15 -17.50 14.77
CA ASP A 32 -4.42 -17.00 13.41
C ASP A 32 -3.37 -15.99 12.98
N TYR A 33 -2.58 -16.36 11.97
CA TYR A 33 -1.58 -15.51 11.32
C TYR A 33 -1.97 -15.13 9.88
N SER A 34 -3.23 -15.33 9.50
CA SER A 34 -3.70 -15.11 8.13
C SER A 34 -3.86 -13.62 7.77
N LEU A 35 -4.26 -12.79 8.73
CA LEU A 35 -4.53 -11.37 8.51
C LEU A 35 -3.85 -10.53 9.61
N GLY A 36 -3.03 -9.57 9.19
CA GLY A 36 -2.40 -8.61 10.09
C GLY A 36 -3.40 -7.53 10.54
N ASN A 37 -3.90 -7.64 11.76
CA ASN A 37 -4.65 -6.57 12.41
C ASN A 37 -3.74 -5.74 13.33
N PRO A 38 -3.92 -4.42 13.41
CA PRO A 38 -3.23 -3.61 14.40
C PRO A 38 -3.53 -4.12 15.83
N SER A 39 -2.47 -4.42 16.58
CA SER A 39 -2.56 -4.86 17.99
C SER A 39 -2.33 -3.72 18.98
N ILE A 40 -1.93 -2.55 18.49
CA ILE A 40 -1.67 -1.36 19.31
C ILE A 40 -2.83 -0.38 19.10
N PRO A 41 -3.47 0.12 20.19
CA PRO A 41 -4.56 1.07 20.05
C PRO A 41 -4.07 2.38 19.45
N ALA A 42 -4.94 3.04 18.67
CA ALA A 42 -4.66 4.37 18.14
C ALA A 42 -4.37 5.37 19.27
N PRO A 43 -3.49 6.36 19.07
CA PRO A 43 -3.28 7.42 20.03
C PRO A 43 -4.59 8.12 20.42
N LYS A 44 -4.77 8.45 21.70
CA LYS A 44 -5.98 9.15 22.20
C LYS A 44 -6.32 10.40 21.39
N LYS A 45 -5.27 11.11 20.93
CA LYS A 45 -5.39 12.31 20.10
C LYS A 45 -6.20 12.10 18.82
N VAL A 46 -6.17 10.90 18.23
CA VAL A 46 -6.96 10.58 17.02
C VAL A 46 -8.45 10.70 17.32
N ASN A 47 -8.92 10.03 18.39
CA ASN A 47 -10.32 10.07 18.79
C ASN A 47 -10.77 11.47 19.21
N GLU A 48 -9.92 12.21 19.95
CA GLU A 48 -10.18 13.58 20.34
C GLU A 48 -10.33 14.50 19.12
N SER A 49 -9.44 14.36 18.13
CA SER A 49 -9.48 15.15 16.90
C SER A 49 -10.73 14.85 16.07
N ILE A 50 -11.12 13.58 15.94
CA ILE A 50 -12.34 13.18 15.23
C ILE A 50 -13.59 13.81 15.90
N LYS A 51 -13.70 13.68 17.23
CA LYS A 51 -14.81 14.29 17.98
C LYS A 51 -14.86 15.80 17.78
N LYS A 52 -13.71 16.47 17.93
CA LYS A 52 -13.60 17.90 17.73
C LYS A 52 -14.06 18.34 16.34
N ILE A 53 -13.65 17.63 15.29
CA ILE A 53 -14.05 17.92 13.91
C ILE A 53 -15.56 17.79 13.75
N VAL A 54 -16.17 16.75 14.30
CA VAL A 54 -17.62 16.51 14.22
C VAL A 54 -18.40 17.59 15.00
N ASP A 55 -17.92 17.96 16.19
CA ASP A 55 -18.62 18.89 17.09
C ASP A 55 -18.48 20.36 16.66
N GLU A 56 -17.33 20.74 16.10
CA GLU A 56 -16.98 22.14 15.82
C GLU A 56 -17.11 22.55 14.35
N THR A 57 -17.25 21.58 13.42
CA THR A 57 -17.36 21.92 12.00
C THR A 57 -18.80 22.03 11.57
N ASP A 58 -19.13 23.09 10.82
CA ASP A 58 -20.46 23.22 10.21
C ASP A 58 -20.85 21.96 9.43
N SER A 59 -22.07 21.48 9.66
CA SER A 59 -22.54 20.19 9.13
C SER A 59 -22.56 20.14 7.61
N ILE A 60 -22.90 21.23 6.93
CA ILE A 60 -22.91 21.29 5.45
C ILE A 60 -21.47 21.17 4.93
N LYS A 61 -20.54 21.86 5.56
CA LYS A 61 -19.13 21.80 5.22
C LYS A 61 -18.52 20.42 5.52
N LEU A 62 -18.86 19.82 6.66
CA LEU A 62 -18.34 18.52 7.10
C LEU A 62 -18.77 17.39 6.16
N HIS A 63 -20.03 17.40 5.72
CA HIS A 63 -20.63 16.35 4.91
C HIS A 63 -20.70 16.68 3.41
N GLY A 64 -20.19 17.85 3.03
CA GLY A 64 -20.16 18.31 1.65
C GLY A 64 -19.04 17.63 0.83
N TYR A 65 -19.04 17.90 -0.46
CA TYR A 65 -17.96 17.45 -1.36
C TYR A 65 -16.64 18.15 -1.02
N SER A 66 -15.56 17.37 -1.03
CA SER A 66 -14.18 17.89 -1.06
C SER A 66 -13.69 18.07 -2.49
N MET A 67 -12.58 18.79 -2.66
CA MET A 67 -11.81 18.74 -3.91
C MET A 67 -11.32 17.31 -4.17
N ALA A 68 -11.18 16.94 -5.43
CA ALA A 68 -10.75 15.59 -5.83
C ALA A 68 -9.41 15.15 -5.20
N ALA A 69 -8.48 16.09 -5.05
CA ALA A 69 -7.19 15.83 -4.42
C ALA A 69 -7.22 15.84 -2.87
N GLY A 70 -8.36 16.15 -2.26
CA GLY A 70 -8.50 16.38 -0.82
C GLY A 70 -8.46 17.87 -0.44
N PHE A 71 -8.78 18.18 0.81
CA PHE A 71 -8.76 19.56 1.32
C PHE A 71 -7.36 20.16 1.30
N ASP A 72 -7.22 21.38 0.79
CA ASP A 72 -5.93 22.09 0.70
C ASP A 72 -5.26 22.21 2.06
N THR A 73 -6.02 22.57 3.11
CA THR A 73 -5.48 22.69 4.48
C THR A 73 -4.90 21.39 5.00
N ALA A 74 -5.49 20.24 4.65
CA ALA A 74 -4.98 18.94 5.05
C ALA A 74 -3.72 18.56 4.25
N ARG A 75 -3.73 18.81 2.93
CA ARG A 75 -2.57 18.56 2.05
C ARG A 75 -1.38 19.43 2.46
N ASP A 76 -1.60 20.72 2.74
CA ASP A 76 -0.55 21.63 3.20
C ASP A 76 0.03 21.22 4.55
N ALA A 77 -0.81 20.75 5.48
CA ALA A 77 -0.36 20.25 6.77
C ALA A 77 0.54 19.02 6.63
N VAL A 78 0.16 18.07 5.76
CA VAL A 78 0.97 16.87 5.48
C VAL A 78 2.25 17.24 4.72
N ALA A 79 2.17 18.12 3.74
CA ALA A 79 3.35 18.61 3.00
C ALA A 79 4.38 19.25 3.93
N LYS A 80 3.91 20.09 4.86
CA LYS A 80 4.77 20.71 5.87
C LYS A 80 5.43 19.68 6.79
N ASP A 81 4.69 18.66 7.24
CA ASP A 81 5.24 17.60 8.09
C ASP A 81 6.30 16.78 7.33
N LEU A 82 6.03 16.40 6.09
CA LEU A 82 6.98 15.69 5.23
C LEU A 82 8.25 16.51 4.99
N SER A 83 8.10 17.80 4.67
CA SER A 83 9.23 18.70 4.46
C SER A 83 10.10 18.80 5.71
N ASN A 84 9.49 18.95 6.89
CA ASN A 84 10.21 19.05 8.15
C ASN A 84 10.91 17.75 8.54
N ARG A 85 10.28 16.58 8.33
CA ARG A 85 10.84 15.29 8.72
C ARG A 85 11.97 14.81 7.81
N PHE A 86 11.89 15.13 6.54
CA PHE A 86 12.79 14.57 5.54
C PHE A 86 13.72 15.60 4.88
N GLY A 87 13.59 16.88 5.24
CA GLY A 87 14.41 17.94 4.65
C GLY A 87 14.10 18.20 3.18
N LEU A 88 12.85 17.95 2.76
CA LEU A 88 12.39 18.10 1.37
C LEU A 88 11.54 19.36 1.21
N ASP A 89 11.41 19.87 -0.01
CA ASP A 89 10.46 20.94 -0.34
C ASP A 89 9.19 20.33 -0.97
N VAL A 90 8.33 19.77 -0.14
CA VAL A 90 7.05 19.19 -0.56
C VAL A 90 5.95 20.23 -0.45
N LYS A 91 5.12 20.38 -1.51
CA LYS A 91 3.98 21.29 -1.55
C LYS A 91 2.65 20.55 -1.48
N GLY A 92 1.64 21.14 -0.87
CA GLY A 92 0.31 20.56 -0.81
C GLY A 92 -0.28 20.24 -2.19
N SER A 93 0.07 21.04 -3.21
CA SER A 93 -0.34 20.82 -4.61
C SER A 93 0.23 19.53 -5.23
N GLU A 94 1.28 18.97 -4.66
CA GLU A 94 1.92 17.71 -5.10
C GLU A 94 1.31 16.47 -4.43
N LEU A 95 0.36 16.68 -3.50
CA LEU A 95 -0.28 15.60 -2.76
C LEU A 95 -1.70 15.34 -3.27
N PHE A 96 -2.03 14.06 -3.39
CA PHE A 96 -3.35 13.56 -3.72
C PHE A 96 -3.79 12.54 -2.66
N PHE A 97 -4.88 12.81 -1.96
CA PHE A 97 -5.37 11.94 -0.89
C PHE A 97 -6.31 10.88 -1.43
N THR A 98 -6.15 9.67 -0.92
CA THR A 98 -7.01 8.52 -1.22
C THR A 98 -7.48 7.83 0.06
N CYS A 99 -8.49 6.97 -0.07
CA CYS A 99 -8.98 6.15 1.05
C CYS A 99 -8.01 4.98 1.36
N GLY A 100 -6.75 5.30 1.64
CA GLY A 100 -5.70 4.33 1.93
C GLY A 100 -4.77 4.07 0.74
N ALA A 101 -3.75 3.20 0.95
CA ALA A 101 -2.70 2.93 -0.03
C ALA A 101 -3.19 2.19 -1.28
N ALA A 102 -4.18 1.31 -1.16
CA ALA A 102 -4.66 0.52 -2.29
C ALA A 102 -5.22 1.39 -3.44
N PRO A 103 -6.15 2.34 -3.21
CA PRO A 103 -6.59 3.25 -4.25
C PRO A 103 -5.47 4.14 -4.80
N ALA A 104 -4.49 4.54 -3.99
CA ALA A 104 -3.33 5.30 -4.45
C ALA A 104 -2.50 4.49 -5.44
N LEU A 105 -2.18 3.23 -5.10
CA LEU A 105 -1.44 2.33 -5.99
C LEU A 105 -2.19 2.07 -7.30
N VAL A 106 -3.51 1.80 -7.23
CA VAL A 106 -4.33 1.60 -8.44
C VAL A 106 -4.28 2.84 -9.34
N SER A 107 -4.39 4.03 -8.77
CA SER A 107 -4.34 5.30 -9.52
C SER A 107 -2.97 5.54 -10.16
N ILE A 108 -1.89 5.32 -9.42
CA ILE A 108 -0.51 5.47 -9.92
C ILE A 108 -0.23 4.45 -11.01
N ILE A 109 -0.56 3.17 -10.79
CA ILE A 109 -0.37 2.11 -11.79
C ILE A 109 -1.14 2.45 -13.06
N LYS A 110 -2.39 2.94 -12.93
CA LYS A 110 -3.18 3.37 -14.08
C LYS A 110 -2.52 4.52 -14.85
N ALA A 111 -1.99 5.51 -14.14
CA ALA A 111 -1.30 6.65 -14.76
C ALA A 111 -0.01 6.22 -15.49
N LEU A 112 0.71 5.24 -14.95
CA LEU A 112 1.93 4.69 -15.54
C LEU A 112 1.67 3.70 -16.68
N THR A 113 0.46 3.12 -16.79
CA THR A 113 0.13 2.17 -17.83
C THR A 113 -0.21 2.89 -19.13
N VAL A 114 0.78 3.08 -19.99
CA VAL A 114 0.63 3.80 -21.26
C VAL A 114 0.12 2.92 -22.39
N ASN A 115 0.34 1.60 -22.32
CA ASN A 115 -0.14 0.60 -23.27
C ASN A 115 -0.18 -0.81 -22.61
N SER A 116 -0.58 -1.83 -23.36
CA SER A 116 -0.66 -3.22 -22.90
C SER A 116 0.70 -3.89 -22.64
N ASP A 117 1.81 -3.28 -23.07
CA ASP A 117 3.16 -3.77 -22.85
C ASP A 117 3.84 -3.11 -21.66
N SER A 118 3.21 -2.11 -21.05
CA SER A 118 3.72 -1.45 -19.84
C SER A 118 3.96 -2.47 -18.72
N GLU A 119 5.13 -2.39 -18.09
CA GLU A 119 5.58 -3.33 -17.07
C GLU A 119 5.75 -2.63 -15.72
N ILE A 120 5.21 -3.25 -14.67
CA ILE A 120 5.43 -2.83 -13.28
C ILE A 120 6.14 -3.96 -12.56
N MET A 121 7.32 -3.66 -12.01
CA MET A 121 8.12 -4.62 -11.27
C MET A 121 7.67 -4.71 -9.81
N VAL A 122 7.76 -5.90 -9.25
CA VAL A 122 7.52 -6.17 -7.82
C VAL A 122 8.61 -7.09 -7.29
N VAL A 123 9.05 -6.88 -6.06
CA VAL A 123 10.09 -7.70 -5.42
C VAL A 123 9.42 -8.75 -4.53
N ALA A 124 9.69 -10.02 -4.78
CA ALA A 124 9.18 -11.12 -3.96
C ALA A 124 9.92 -11.21 -2.60
N PRO A 125 9.26 -11.65 -1.51
CA PRO A 125 7.84 -11.81 -1.37
C PRO A 125 7.14 -10.44 -1.30
N PHE A 126 5.96 -10.33 -1.86
CA PHE A 126 5.21 -9.07 -1.95
C PHE A 126 3.75 -9.24 -1.51
N PHE A 127 3.09 -8.13 -1.22
CA PHE A 127 1.67 -8.11 -0.89
C PHE A 127 0.85 -8.62 -2.09
N PRO A 128 0.07 -9.72 -1.94
CA PRO A 128 -0.57 -10.41 -3.06
C PRO A 128 -1.47 -9.55 -3.95
N GLU A 129 -2.06 -8.48 -3.38
CA GLU A 129 -2.97 -7.58 -4.09
C GLU A 129 -2.24 -6.70 -5.14
N TYR A 130 -0.90 -6.61 -5.12
CA TYR A 130 -0.18 -5.91 -6.19
C TYR A 130 -0.46 -6.53 -7.56
N ARG A 131 -0.60 -7.87 -7.63
CA ARG A 131 -0.92 -8.56 -8.89
C ARG A 131 -2.24 -8.07 -9.49
N PRO A 132 -3.39 -8.15 -8.81
CA PRO A 132 -4.65 -7.64 -9.36
C PRO A 132 -4.60 -6.13 -9.61
N PHE A 133 -3.91 -5.31 -8.80
CA PHE A 133 -3.78 -3.88 -9.06
C PHE A 133 -3.07 -3.59 -10.40
N ILE A 134 -2.01 -4.34 -10.71
CA ILE A 134 -1.26 -4.20 -11.96
C ILE A 134 -2.07 -4.73 -13.15
N THR A 135 -2.54 -5.97 -13.05
CA THR A 135 -3.17 -6.63 -14.20
C THR A 135 -4.54 -6.05 -14.55
N ALA A 136 -5.32 -5.61 -13.56
CA ALA A 136 -6.61 -4.95 -13.80
C ALA A 136 -6.46 -3.59 -14.51
N ASN A 137 -5.32 -2.94 -14.37
CA ASN A 137 -5.01 -1.70 -15.08
C ASN A 137 -4.44 -1.93 -16.49
N GLY A 138 -4.24 -3.18 -16.90
CA GLY A 138 -3.76 -3.55 -18.23
C GLY A 138 -2.24 -3.62 -18.35
N ALA A 139 -1.49 -3.45 -17.25
CA ALA A 139 -0.04 -3.62 -17.23
C ALA A 139 0.36 -5.08 -16.98
N LYS A 140 1.60 -5.41 -17.32
CA LYS A 140 2.26 -6.68 -17.04
C LYS A 140 3.00 -6.58 -15.70
N MET A 141 2.87 -7.60 -14.88
CA MET A 141 3.67 -7.69 -13.65
C MET A 141 4.97 -8.44 -13.91
N VAL A 142 6.10 -7.82 -13.62
CA VAL A 142 7.43 -8.42 -13.68
C VAL A 142 7.91 -8.69 -12.25
N MET A 143 8.14 -9.94 -11.92
CA MET A 143 8.56 -10.34 -10.58
C MET A 143 10.08 -10.45 -10.49
N VAL A 144 10.67 -9.72 -9.55
CA VAL A 144 12.05 -9.89 -9.11
C VAL A 144 12.09 -11.01 -8.08
N PRO A 145 12.94 -12.04 -8.22
CA PRO A 145 13.05 -13.14 -7.27
C PRO A 145 13.39 -12.67 -5.86
N ALA A 146 12.92 -13.43 -4.86
CA ALA A 146 13.28 -13.18 -3.48
C ALA A 146 14.74 -13.55 -3.20
N ASP A 147 15.42 -12.72 -2.42
CA ASP A 147 16.50 -13.18 -1.56
C ASP A 147 15.87 -13.93 -0.37
N THR A 148 16.10 -15.21 -0.26
CA THR A 148 15.48 -16.03 0.81
C THR A 148 16.30 -16.05 2.09
N GLU A 149 17.47 -15.44 2.13
CA GLU A 149 18.34 -15.36 3.31
C GLU A 149 18.11 -14.05 4.07
N ALA A 150 18.33 -12.91 3.41
CA ALA A 150 18.23 -11.60 4.02
C ALA A 150 16.97 -10.80 3.61
N PHE A 151 16.24 -11.29 2.62
CA PHE A 151 15.09 -10.61 2.00
C PHE A 151 15.41 -9.19 1.49
N GLN A 152 16.67 -8.94 1.13
CA GLN A 152 17.06 -7.70 0.45
C GLN A 152 16.74 -7.78 -1.05
N ILE A 153 16.80 -6.65 -1.74
CA ILE A 153 16.58 -6.59 -3.18
C ILE A 153 17.87 -7.01 -3.89
N HIS A 154 17.79 -8.03 -4.74
CA HIS A 154 18.88 -8.39 -5.65
C HIS A 154 18.94 -7.40 -6.81
N LEU A 155 19.85 -6.43 -6.74
CA LEU A 155 19.97 -5.36 -7.75
C LEU A 155 20.28 -5.90 -9.15
N ASP A 156 21.14 -6.91 -9.26
CA ASP A 156 21.45 -7.60 -10.52
C ASP A 156 20.23 -8.29 -11.13
N GLU A 157 19.33 -8.82 -10.31
CA GLU A 157 18.07 -9.40 -10.77
C GLU A 157 17.04 -8.36 -11.18
N VAL A 158 17.08 -7.16 -10.59
CA VAL A 158 16.30 -6.00 -11.04
C VAL A 158 16.81 -5.55 -12.42
N GLU A 159 18.11 -5.31 -12.54
CA GLU A 159 18.74 -4.84 -13.78
C GLU A 159 18.46 -5.76 -14.96
N LYS A 160 18.60 -7.08 -14.77
CA LYS A 160 18.29 -8.09 -15.81
C LYS A 160 16.84 -8.05 -16.31
N ARG A 161 15.91 -7.51 -15.52
CA ARG A 161 14.47 -7.48 -15.83
C ARG A 161 13.97 -6.14 -16.31
N ILE A 162 14.78 -5.11 -16.26
CA ILE A 162 14.45 -3.81 -16.82
C ILE A 162 14.40 -3.92 -18.33
N THR A 163 13.33 -3.44 -18.93
CA THR A 163 13.12 -3.36 -20.37
C THR A 163 12.71 -1.93 -20.77
N ALA A 164 12.60 -1.66 -22.04
CA ALA A 164 12.07 -0.39 -22.54
C ALA A 164 10.60 -0.15 -22.16
N ASN A 165 9.88 -1.20 -21.70
CA ASN A 165 8.50 -1.13 -21.26
C ASN A 165 8.35 -0.96 -19.74
N THR A 166 9.44 -1.03 -18.99
CA THR A 166 9.41 -0.88 -17.53
C THR A 166 9.03 0.55 -17.15
N GLN A 167 7.89 0.70 -16.45
CA GLN A 167 7.35 1.99 -16.03
C GLN A 167 7.66 2.30 -14.58
N GLY A 168 7.94 1.27 -13.78
CA GLY A 168 8.25 1.47 -12.37
C GLY A 168 8.40 0.17 -11.60
N ILE A 169 8.87 0.31 -10.37
CA ILE A 169 9.01 -0.77 -9.40
C ILE A 169 8.27 -0.42 -8.11
N ILE A 170 7.51 -1.38 -7.57
CA ILE A 170 6.87 -1.24 -6.28
C ILE A 170 7.80 -1.82 -5.22
N ILE A 171 8.23 -0.95 -4.28
CA ILE A 171 8.97 -1.34 -3.08
C ILE A 171 8.15 -1.00 -1.85
N ASN A 172 8.29 -1.80 -0.79
CA ASN A 172 7.60 -1.62 0.48
C ASN A 172 8.58 -1.90 1.63
N SER A 173 8.86 -0.88 2.44
CA SER A 173 9.81 -1.00 3.56
C SER A 173 9.23 -0.30 4.80
N PRO A 174 9.04 -0.97 5.94
CA PRO A 174 9.18 -2.43 6.13
C PRO A 174 8.29 -3.23 5.18
N ASN A 175 8.82 -4.34 4.64
CA ASN A 175 8.12 -5.10 3.59
C ASN A 175 6.95 -5.94 4.15
N ASN A 176 5.85 -5.95 3.44
CA ASN A 176 4.78 -6.90 3.64
C ASN A 176 4.90 -8.02 2.56
N PRO A 177 5.12 -9.32 2.91
CA PRO A 177 4.93 -9.91 4.24
C PRO A 177 6.20 -10.17 5.07
N SER A 178 7.41 -9.95 4.54
CA SER A 178 8.65 -10.39 5.20
C SER A 178 9.00 -9.60 6.48
N GLY A 179 8.49 -8.37 6.61
CA GLY A 179 8.83 -7.46 7.71
C GLY A 179 10.22 -6.84 7.60
N VAL A 180 11.00 -7.18 6.58
CA VAL A 180 12.36 -6.67 6.41
C VAL A 180 12.37 -5.16 6.09
N VAL A 181 13.36 -4.48 6.61
CA VAL A 181 13.70 -3.10 6.23
C VAL A 181 14.85 -3.17 5.23
N TYR A 182 14.67 -2.58 4.07
CA TYR A 182 15.75 -2.50 3.08
C TYR A 182 16.85 -1.57 3.56
N THR A 183 18.10 -1.99 3.35
CA THR A 183 19.26 -1.19 3.73
C THR A 183 19.39 0.07 2.87
N GLU A 184 20.07 1.07 3.39
CA GLU A 184 20.36 2.29 2.62
C GLU A 184 21.20 1.99 1.36
N GLU A 185 22.12 1.02 1.46
CA GLU A 185 22.91 0.53 0.33
C GLU A 185 22.02 -0.06 -0.76
N THR A 186 21.09 -0.95 -0.39
CA THR A 186 20.13 -1.54 -1.33
C THR A 186 19.27 -0.47 -2.01
N LEU A 187 18.76 0.52 -1.24
CA LEU A 187 17.92 1.58 -1.79
C LEU A 187 18.70 2.55 -2.70
N LYS A 188 19.94 2.88 -2.35
CA LYS A 188 20.83 3.69 -3.20
C LYS A 188 21.23 2.97 -4.48
N GLY A 189 21.45 1.66 -4.40
CA GLY A 189 21.76 0.86 -5.58
C GLY A 189 20.57 0.71 -6.53
N LEU A 190 19.34 0.82 -6.01
CA LEU A 190 18.12 0.78 -6.81
C LEU A 190 17.84 2.13 -7.51
N ALA A 191 18.22 3.26 -6.91
CA ALA A 191 18.00 4.62 -7.42
C ALA A 191 19.00 4.97 -8.52
#